data_ed8ce0002b13261f46ca6a67779324cb
#
_entry.id   ed8ce0002b13261f46ca6a67779324cb
#
_cell.length_a   1.000
_cell.length_b   1.000
_cell.length_c   1.000
_cell.angle_alpha   90.00
_cell.angle_beta   90.00
_cell.angle_gamma   90.00
#
_symmetry.space_group_name_H-M   'P 1'
#
loop_
_entity.id
_entity.type
_entity.pdbx_description
1 polymer ?
#
loop_
_entity_poly.entity_id
_entity_poly.type
_entity_poly.pdbx_seq_one_letter_code
_entity_poly.pdbx_strand_id
1 'polypeptide(L)'
;MDMLWDVLIIGAGPAGGLAALDCAKQGLRVMLVEQRSFPRWKVCGCCFNNQAQAILSSRGNATLIEDCGGQRLDSLRLGLRGREASLALPNGFVLSREQFDQALINSAIKAGASARFQMTAQVEEASPNYRRVRLKDHQSGITSHVNARIVLVAAGLSQRCLPQNEAGQSKIRRQSRHGAGCVVDDDTDHYPSGAIHMAIGNQGYVGLVRREDGLLNLAGAFDRD
;
A
#
# COMPACT_ATOMS: atom_id res chain seq x y z
N MET A 1 33.85 -5.21 -6.63
CA MET A 1 32.71 -6.12 -6.95
C MET A 1 31.43 -5.40 -6.56
N ASP A 2 30.53 -5.20 -7.50
CA ASP A 2 29.22 -4.61 -7.17
C ASP A 2 28.48 -5.54 -6.21
N MET A 3 27.90 -4.96 -5.18
CA MET A 3 27.20 -5.72 -4.14
C MET A 3 25.96 -6.42 -4.76
N LEU A 4 25.90 -7.74 -4.66
CA LEU A 4 24.76 -8.53 -5.10
C LEU A 4 23.74 -8.63 -3.97
N TRP A 5 22.55 -8.08 -4.16
CA TRP A 5 21.43 -8.20 -3.23
C TRP A 5 20.78 -9.59 -3.36
N ASP A 6 20.31 -10.14 -2.24
CA ASP A 6 19.54 -11.38 -2.31
C ASP A 6 18.14 -11.09 -2.84
N VAL A 7 17.51 -9.99 -2.35
CA VAL A 7 16.19 -9.55 -2.80
C VAL A 7 16.19 -8.04 -3.01
N LEU A 8 15.70 -7.59 -4.17
CA LEU A 8 15.34 -6.20 -4.42
C LEU A 8 13.83 -6.10 -4.58
N ILE A 9 13.20 -5.20 -3.83
CA ILE A 9 11.75 -5.02 -3.81
C ILE A 9 11.42 -3.64 -4.37
N ILE A 10 10.57 -3.59 -5.40
CA ILE A 10 10.14 -2.36 -6.05
C ILE A 10 8.74 -1.98 -5.57
N GLY A 11 8.64 -0.91 -4.81
CA GLY A 11 7.41 -0.39 -4.21
C GLY A 11 7.32 -0.68 -2.72
N ALA A 12 7.20 0.38 -1.91
CA ALA A 12 7.14 0.32 -0.45
C ALA A 12 5.69 0.49 0.09
N GLY A 13 4.69 -0.01 -0.63
CA GLY A 13 3.34 -0.18 -0.11
C GLY A 13 3.23 -1.40 0.82
N PRO A 14 2.02 -1.77 1.27
CA PRO A 14 1.82 -2.87 2.22
C PRO A 14 2.49 -4.18 1.80
N ALA A 15 2.36 -4.56 0.52
CA ALA A 15 2.94 -5.79 0.01
C ALA A 15 4.48 -5.76 0.02
N GLY A 16 5.07 -4.65 -0.46
CA GLY A 16 6.53 -4.50 -0.51
C GLY A 16 7.16 -4.31 0.87
N GLY A 17 6.51 -3.53 1.75
CA GLY A 17 6.97 -3.33 3.13
C GLY A 17 6.95 -4.64 3.93
N LEU A 18 5.87 -5.41 3.84
CA LEU A 18 5.77 -6.70 4.52
C LEU A 18 6.78 -7.72 3.95
N ALA A 19 6.93 -7.80 2.62
CA ALA A 19 7.92 -8.67 2.00
C ALA A 19 9.36 -8.29 2.41
N ALA A 20 9.66 -6.99 2.49
CA ALA A 20 10.96 -6.52 2.95
C ALA A 20 11.24 -6.92 4.40
N LEU A 21 10.24 -6.77 5.27
CA LEU A 21 10.32 -7.18 6.66
C LEU A 21 10.56 -8.70 6.79
N ASP A 22 9.77 -9.52 6.10
CA ASP A 22 9.88 -10.97 6.15
C ASP A 22 11.24 -11.46 5.64
N CYS A 23 11.70 -10.94 4.52
CA CYS A 23 13.01 -11.30 3.96
C CYS A 23 14.16 -10.87 4.88
N ALA A 24 14.09 -9.65 5.45
CA ALA A 24 15.12 -9.15 6.36
C ALA A 24 15.17 -9.96 7.66
N LYS A 25 14.02 -10.35 8.24
CA LYS A 25 13.97 -11.24 9.42
C LYS A 25 14.63 -12.61 9.17
N GLN A 26 14.70 -13.05 7.92
CA GLN A 26 15.40 -14.29 7.53
C GLN A 26 16.91 -14.08 7.26
N GLY A 27 17.44 -12.89 7.51
CA GLY A 27 18.86 -12.58 7.33
C GLY A 27 19.27 -12.34 5.86
N LEU A 28 18.30 -12.19 4.93
CA LEU A 28 18.61 -11.86 3.56
C LEU A 28 19.03 -10.40 3.41
N ARG A 29 19.94 -10.11 2.48
CA ARG A 29 20.29 -8.74 2.09
C ARG A 29 19.20 -8.17 1.21
N VAL A 30 18.36 -7.30 1.79
CA VAL A 30 17.18 -6.72 1.15
C VAL A 30 17.40 -5.26 0.81
N MET A 31 17.10 -4.87 -0.44
CA MET A 31 16.92 -3.49 -0.85
C MET A 31 15.44 -3.25 -1.18
N LEU A 32 14.83 -2.28 -0.50
CA LEU A 32 13.49 -1.76 -0.78
C LEU A 32 13.61 -0.41 -1.49
N VAL A 33 13.00 -0.29 -2.66
CA VAL A 33 13.05 0.93 -3.48
C VAL A 33 11.66 1.49 -3.69
N GLU A 34 11.48 2.78 -3.44
CA GLU A 34 10.21 3.48 -3.63
C GLU A 34 10.42 4.83 -4.36
N GLN A 35 9.53 5.12 -5.31
CA GLN A 35 9.60 6.34 -6.12
C GLN A 35 9.17 7.62 -5.37
N ARG A 36 8.44 7.50 -4.28
CA ARG A 36 7.95 8.62 -3.47
C ARG A 36 8.74 8.74 -2.17
N SER A 37 8.66 9.92 -1.55
CA SER A 37 9.03 10.11 -0.16
C SER A 37 7.96 9.52 0.77
N PHE A 38 8.33 9.29 2.03
CA PHE A 38 7.43 8.85 3.10
C PHE A 38 7.47 9.83 4.28
N PRO A 39 6.38 9.94 5.06
CA PRO A 39 5.08 9.29 4.85
C PRO A 39 4.38 9.81 3.60
N ARG A 40 3.52 8.98 2.97
CA ARG A 40 2.80 9.38 1.76
C ARG A 40 1.32 9.02 1.81
N TRP A 41 0.48 9.94 1.40
CA TRP A 41 -0.93 9.67 1.15
C TRP A 41 -1.11 8.78 -0.08
N LYS A 42 -2.10 7.91 -0.03
CA LYS A 42 -2.52 7.08 -1.16
C LYS A 42 -4.02 6.83 -1.12
N VAL A 43 -4.71 6.93 -2.26
CA VAL A 43 -6.13 6.56 -2.39
C VAL A 43 -6.35 5.16 -1.85
N CYS A 44 -7.13 5.07 -0.77
CA CYS A 44 -7.45 3.83 -0.06
C CYS A 44 -8.67 4.06 0.83
N GLY A 45 -9.46 3.02 1.09
CA GLY A 45 -10.51 3.07 2.10
C GLY A 45 -10.01 3.05 3.54
N CYS A 46 -8.72 2.89 3.77
CA CYS A 46 -8.06 2.83 5.08
C CYS A 46 -8.58 1.74 6.03
N CYS A 47 -9.30 0.74 5.50
CA CYS A 47 -9.93 -0.30 6.30
C CYS A 47 -9.15 -1.62 6.24
N PHE A 48 -8.95 -2.23 7.40
CA PHE A 48 -8.32 -3.53 7.57
C PHE A 48 -9.34 -4.57 8.03
N ASN A 49 -9.44 -5.66 7.30
CA ASN A 49 -10.29 -6.78 7.65
C ASN A 49 -9.53 -7.83 8.48
N ASN A 50 -10.25 -8.84 8.96
CA ASN A 50 -9.67 -9.94 9.76
C ASN A 50 -8.55 -10.68 9.04
N GLN A 51 -8.61 -10.81 7.71
CA GLN A 51 -7.59 -11.51 6.94
C GLN A 51 -6.26 -10.73 6.94
N ALA A 52 -6.32 -9.40 6.78
CA ALA A 52 -5.13 -8.55 6.87
C ALA A 52 -4.49 -8.62 8.27
N GLN A 53 -5.31 -8.61 9.32
CA GLN A 53 -4.83 -8.76 10.70
C GLN A 53 -4.22 -10.14 10.94
N ALA A 54 -4.83 -11.22 10.45
CA ALA A 54 -4.31 -12.57 10.56
C ALA A 54 -2.93 -12.71 9.87
N ILE A 55 -2.76 -12.08 8.71
CA ILE A 55 -1.46 -12.04 8.01
C ILE A 55 -0.42 -11.31 8.85
N LEU A 56 -0.73 -10.14 9.40
CA LEU A 56 0.18 -9.40 10.26
C LEU A 56 0.55 -10.20 11.50
N SER A 57 -0.41 -10.82 12.16
CA SER A 57 -0.21 -11.67 13.34
C SER A 57 0.69 -12.86 13.04
N SER A 58 0.47 -13.56 11.92
CA SER A 58 1.29 -14.70 11.51
C SER A 58 2.76 -14.33 11.22
N ARG A 59 3.04 -13.03 11.01
CA ARG A 59 4.38 -12.49 10.76
C ARG A 59 4.97 -11.78 11.99
N GLY A 60 4.37 -11.96 13.17
CA GLY A 60 4.82 -11.35 14.42
C GLY A 60 4.62 -9.84 14.49
N ASN A 61 3.56 -9.32 13.85
CA ASN A 61 3.18 -7.91 13.85
C ASN A 61 1.70 -7.74 14.25
N ALA A 62 1.23 -8.53 15.21
CA ALA A 62 -0.17 -8.58 15.63
C ALA A 62 -0.71 -7.22 16.09
N THR A 63 0.13 -6.44 16.79
CA THR A 63 -0.24 -5.14 17.38
C THR A 63 0.05 -3.94 16.48
N LEU A 64 0.64 -4.14 15.29
CA LEU A 64 1.11 -3.03 14.44
C LEU A 64 0.04 -1.98 14.14
N ILE A 65 -1.20 -2.41 13.90
CA ILE A 65 -2.31 -1.49 13.60
C ILE A 65 -2.67 -0.69 14.86
N GLU A 66 -2.78 -1.35 16.00
CA GLU A 66 -3.12 -0.72 17.28
C GLU A 66 -1.99 0.20 17.76
N ASP A 67 -0.73 -0.22 17.64
CA ASP A 67 0.45 0.59 17.98
C ASP A 67 0.55 1.87 17.16
N CYS A 68 -0.03 1.88 15.95
CA CYS A 68 -0.13 3.07 15.10
C CYS A 68 -1.39 3.91 15.35
N GLY A 69 -2.17 3.60 16.39
CA GLY A 69 -3.39 4.32 16.73
C GLY A 69 -4.62 3.90 15.94
N GLY A 70 -4.57 2.75 15.26
CA GLY A 70 -5.69 2.24 14.46
C GLY A 70 -6.99 2.16 15.26
N GLN A 71 -8.07 2.71 14.69
CA GLN A 71 -9.40 2.76 15.31
C GLN A 71 -10.19 1.50 14.99
N ARG A 72 -10.87 0.92 15.97
CA ARG A 72 -11.75 -0.24 15.76
C ARG A 72 -12.88 0.10 14.81
N LEU A 73 -13.28 -0.90 14.02
CA LEU A 73 -14.33 -0.79 13.03
C LEU A 73 -15.41 -1.84 13.33
N ASP A 74 -16.59 -1.37 13.73
CA ASP A 74 -17.66 -2.22 14.26
C ASP A 74 -18.82 -2.36 13.26
N SER A 75 -18.99 -1.39 12.36
CA SER A 75 -20.17 -1.36 11.49
C SER A 75 -19.88 -0.84 10.08
N LEU A 76 -20.71 -1.31 9.15
CA LEU A 76 -20.83 -0.80 7.78
C LEU A 76 -22.25 -0.26 7.57
N ARG A 77 -22.36 1.03 7.28
CA ARG A 77 -23.62 1.71 6.94
C ARG A 77 -23.67 1.93 5.43
N LEU A 78 -24.68 1.34 4.80
CA LEU A 78 -24.88 1.42 3.36
C LEU A 78 -26.06 2.35 3.06
N GLY A 79 -25.83 3.35 2.19
CA GLY A 79 -26.88 4.23 1.67
C GLY A 79 -27.08 4.00 0.18
N LEU A 80 -28.32 3.74 -0.25
CA LEU A 80 -28.72 3.57 -1.65
C LEU A 80 -30.10 4.17 -1.88
N ARG A 81 -30.22 5.20 -2.72
CA ARG A 81 -31.50 5.78 -3.14
C ARG A 81 -32.46 6.10 -1.98
N GLY A 82 -31.95 6.73 -0.92
CA GLY A 82 -32.74 7.10 0.27
C GLY A 82 -33.08 5.91 1.22
N ARG A 83 -32.54 4.74 0.94
CA ARG A 83 -32.62 3.58 1.84
C ARG A 83 -31.29 3.37 2.54
N GLU A 84 -31.34 2.95 3.77
CA GLU A 84 -30.14 2.66 4.58
C GLU A 84 -30.19 1.25 5.14
N ALA A 85 -29.03 0.64 5.27
CA ALA A 85 -28.82 -0.63 5.95
C ALA A 85 -27.56 -0.56 6.81
N SER A 86 -27.58 -1.20 7.97
CA SER A 86 -26.41 -1.32 8.84
C SER A 86 -26.04 -2.77 9.05
N LEU A 87 -24.77 -3.09 8.89
CA LEU A 87 -24.21 -4.42 9.06
C LEU A 87 -23.12 -4.36 10.13
N ALA A 88 -23.13 -5.30 11.07
CA ALA A 88 -22.03 -5.46 12.00
C ALA A 88 -20.78 -5.98 11.28
N LEU A 89 -19.64 -5.42 11.60
CA LEU A 89 -18.34 -5.87 11.09
C LEU A 89 -17.54 -6.51 12.23
N PRO A 90 -17.21 -7.80 12.14
CA PRO A 90 -16.39 -8.41 13.15
C PRO A 90 -14.93 -7.96 13.00
N ASN A 91 -14.36 -7.34 14.06
CA ASN A 91 -12.93 -7.09 14.23
C ASN A 91 -12.22 -6.37 13.07
N GLY A 92 -12.80 -5.29 12.54
CA GLY A 92 -12.13 -4.41 11.59
C GLY A 92 -11.30 -3.32 12.28
N PHE A 93 -10.43 -2.65 11.49
CA PHE A 93 -9.73 -1.44 11.91
C PHE A 93 -9.69 -0.41 10.79
N VAL A 94 -9.61 0.85 11.18
CA VAL A 94 -9.26 1.97 10.30
C VAL A 94 -7.87 2.46 10.70
N LEU A 95 -7.00 2.59 9.72
CA LEU A 95 -5.68 3.21 9.87
C LEU A 95 -5.25 3.78 8.54
N SER A 96 -4.73 4.99 8.54
CA SER A 96 -4.23 5.64 7.32
C SER A 96 -3.07 4.86 6.69
N ARG A 97 -2.94 5.03 5.37
CA ARG A 97 -1.83 4.45 4.62
C ARG A 97 -0.50 5.12 4.95
N GLU A 98 -0.54 6.38 5.37
CA GLU A 98 0.62 7.13 5.84
C GLU A 98 1.23 6.45 7.05
N GLN A 99 0.44 6.16 8.07
CA GLN A 99 0.91 5.51 9.30
C GLN A 99 1.27 4.05 9.06
N PHE A 100 0.41 3.30 8.41
CA PHE A 100 0.61 1.86 8.21
C PHE A 100 1.83 1.55 7.33
N ASP A 101 1.93 2.18 6.17
CA ASP A 101 3.04 1.92 5.25
C ASP A 101 4.38 2.33 5.90
N GLN A 102 4.41 3.48 6.60
CA GLN A 102 5.60 3.94 7.32
C GLN A 102 6.02 2.97 8.44
N ALA A 103 5.07 2.45 9.20
CA ALA A 103 5.36 1.49 10.28
C ALA A 103 5.94 0.18 9.75
N LEU A 104 5.42 -0.34 8.64
CA LEU A 104 5.99 -1.53 7.97
C LEU A 104 7.41 -1.27 7.48
N ILE A 105 7.66 -0.13 6.85
CA ILE A 105 9.00 0.25 6.37
C ILE A 105 9.98 0.37 7.54
N ASN A 106 9.59 1.04 8.62
CA ASN A 106 10.43 1.19 9.81
C ASN A 106 10.76 -0.18 10.42
N SER A 107 9.79 -1.08 10.47
CA SER A 107 9.98 -2.45 10.94
C SER A 107 10.94 -3.23 10.04
N ALA A 108 10.84 -3.07 8.71
CA ALA A 108 11.74 -3.71 7.76
C ALA A 108 13.19 -3.18 7.90
N ILE A 109 13.36 -1.85 8.04
CA ILE A 109 14.67 -1.22 8.28
C ILE A 109 15.28 -1.71 9.60
N LYS A 110 14.49 -1.76 10.66
CA LYS A 110 14.92 -2.28 11.97
C LYS A 110 15.35 -3.75 11.90
N ALA A 111 14.73 -4.53 11.01
CA ALA A 111 15.10 -5.92 10.75
C ALA A 111 16.33 -6.07 9.82
N GLY A 112 16.90 -4.98 9.30
CA GLY A 112 18.12 -4.98 8.48
C GLY A 112 17.91 -4.71 6.99
N ALA A 113 16.69 -4.40 6.53
CA ALA A 113 16.47 -3.99 5.14
C ALA A 113 17.06 -2.59 4.86
N SER A 114 17.66 -2.41 3.69
CA SER A 114 18.07 -1.10 3.17
C SER A 114 16.93 -0.49 2.36
N ALA A 115 16.42 0.66 2.77
CA ALA A 115 15.36 1.36 2.05
C ALA A 115 15.90 2.59 1.31
N ARG A 116 15.45 2.80 0.07
CA ARG A 116 15.74 3.97 -0.75
C ARG A 116 14.47 4.57 -1.29
N PHE A 117 14.28 5.86 -1.01
CA PHE A 117 13.11 6.63 -1.42
C PHE A 117 13.44 7.61 -2.54
N GLN A 118 12.42 8.15 -3.19
CA GLN A 118 12.55 9.08 -4.31
C GLN A 118 13.40 8.51 -5.46
N MET A 119 13.32 7.19 -5.65
CA MET A 119 14.04 6.46 -6.68
C MET A 119 13.09 5.70 -7.61
N THR A 120 13.17 5.97 -8.89
CA THR A 120 12.51 5.12 -9.91
C THR A 120 13.38 3.91 -10.18
N ALA A 121 12.78 2.72 -10.10
CA ALA A 121 13.41 1.47 -10.47
C ALA A 121 12.87 0.98 -11.82
N GLN A 122 13.74 0.51 -12.68
CA GLN A 122 13.41 -0.13 -13.96
C GLN A 122 14.13 -1.47 -14.02
N VAL A 123 13.37 -2.55 -14.15
CA VAL A 123 13.93 -3.89 -14.35
C VAL A 123 14.52 -3.97 -15.76
N GLU A 124 15.74 -4.46 -15.86
CA GLU A 124 16.46 -4.62 -17.11
C GLU A 124 16.65 -6.11 -17.44
N GLU A 125 17.65 -6.42 -18.25
CA GLU A 125 17.91 -7.77 -18.73
C GLU A 125 18.19 -8.77 -17.60
N ALA A 126 17.81 -10.01 -17.81
CA ALA A 126 18.11 -11.13 -16.94
C ALA A 126 19.48 -11.70 -17.28
N SER A 127 20.30 -11.92 -16.26
CA SER A 127 21.44 -12.82 -16.31
C SER A 127 21.04 -14.17 -15.67
N PRO A 128 21.77 -15.26 -15.96
CA PRO A 128 21.49 -16.55 -15.31
C PRO A 128 21.49 -16.51 -13.77
N ASN A 129 22.27 -15.61 -13.17
CA ASN A 129 22.49 -15.58 -11.72
C ASN A 129 21.92 -14.34 -11.02
N TYR A 130 21.47 -13.33 -11.76
CA TYR A 130 20.91 -12.10 -11.19
C TYR A 130 20.03 -11.37 -12.18
N ARG A 131 19.24 -10.45 -11.65
CA ARG A 131 18.47 -9.46 -12.37
C ARG A 131 19.11 -8.10 -12.17
N ARG A 132 19.36 -7.38 -13.26
CA ARG A 132 19.85 -6.00 -13.21
C ARG A 132 18.67 -5.05 -13.10
N VAL A 133 18.79 -4.07 -12.20
CA VAL A 133 17.80 -3.01 -12.01
C VAL A 133 18.48 -1.66 -12.10
N ARG A 134 17.97 -0.81 -12.97
CA ARG A 134 18.38 0.57 -13.10
C ARG A 134 17.61 1.42 -12.09
N LEU A 135 18.31 2.19 -11.30
CA LEU A 135 17.77 3.13 -10.32
C LEU A 135 18.07 4.55 -10.78
N LYS A 136 17.06 5.42 -10.79
CA LYS A 136 17.20 6.85 -11.04
C LYS A 136 16.76 7.62 -9.79
N ASP A 137 17.68 8.33 -9.21
CA ASP A 137 17.45 9.25 -8.08
C ASP A 137 16.74 10.50 -8.58
N HIS A 138 15.65 10.89 -7.94
CA HIS A 138 14.85 12.06 -8.35
C HIS A 138 15.46 13.38 -7.90
N GLN A 139 16.28 13.39 -6.84
CA GLN A 139 16.89 14.61 -6.32
C GLN A 139 18.13 14.98 -7.13
N SER A 140 19.04 14.02 -7.32
CA SER A 140 20.29 14.25 -8.02
C SER A 140 20.20 14.04 -9.54
N GLY A 141 19.17 13.33 -10.01
CA GLY A 141 19.04 12.88 -11.40
C GLY A 141 20.01 11.75 -11.77
N ILE A 142 20.87 11.33 -10.84
CA ILE A 142 21.88 10.29 -11.09
C ILE A 142 21.23 8.94 -11.33
N THR A 143 21.73 8.25 -12.34
CA THR A 143 21.34 6.87 -12.64
C THR A 143 22.43 5.91 -12.19
N SER A 144 22.04 4.86 -11.48
CA SER A 144 22.93 3.78 -11.04
C SER A 144 22.30 2.43 -11.35
N HIS A 145 23.09 1.36 -11.25
CA HIS A 145 22.62 0.00 -11.44
C HIS A 145 22.90 -0.84 -10.20
N VAL A 146 21.99 -1.75 -9.92
CA VAL A 146 22.13 -2.73 -8.85
C VAL A 146 21.75 -4.10 -9.38
N ASN A 147 22.39 -5.13 -8.83
CA ASN A 147 22.11 -6.52 -9.17
C ASN A 147 21.46 -7.23 -7.98
N ALA A 148 20.41 -8.01 -8.23
CA ALA A 148 19.72 -8.80 -7.23
C ALA A 148 19.44 -10.21 -7.74
N ARG A 149 19.51 -11.22 -6.87
CA ARG A 149 19.16 -12.60 -7.23
C ARG A 149 17.68 -12.72 -7.55
N ILE A 150 16.85 -12.02 -6.77
CA ILE A 150 15.40 -11.98 -6.93
C ILE A 150 14.95 -10.52 -6.95
N VAL A 151 14.05 -10.19 -7.87
CA VAL A 151 13.34 -8.90 -7.90
C VAL A 151 11.86 -9.14 -7.65
N LEU A 152 11.33 -8.57 -6.56
CA LEU A 152 9.91 -8.59 -6.25
C LEU A 152 9.27 -7.27 -6.69
N VAL A 153 8.31 -7.36 -7.60
CA VAL A 153 7.58 -6.19 -8.09
C VAL A 153 6.30 -5.99 -7.28
N ALA A 154 6.33 -5.02 -6.36
CA ALA A 154 5.22 -4.60 -5.52
C ALA A 154 4.76 -3.17 -5.86
N ALA A 155 4.91 -2.75 -7.12
CA ALA A 155 4.70 -1.40 -7.62
C ALA A 155 3.22 -0.97 -7.72
N GLY A 156 2.30 -1.81 -7.27
CA GLY A 156 0.85 -1.58 -7.34
C GLY A 156 0.32 -1.65 -8.78
N LEU A 157 -0.64 -0.79 -9.11
CA LEU A 157 -1.36 -0.87 -10.40
C LEU A 157 -0.54 -0.44 -11.61
N SER A 158 0.49 0.38 -11.42
CA SER A 158 1.20 0.97 -12.58
C SER A 158 2.18 0.03 -13.28
N GLN A 159 2.82 -0.87 -12.55
CA GLN A 159 3.82 -1.86 -13.02
C GLN A 159 4.81 -1.34 -14.09
N ARG A 160 5.01 -0.03 -14.18
CA ARG A 160 5.86 0.64 -15.18
C ARG A 160 7.34 0.29 -15.06
N CYS A 161 7.71 -0.36 -13.97
CA CYS A 161 9.08 -0.83 -13.73
C CYS A 161 9.46 -2.09 -14.52
N LEU A 162 8.49 -2.75 -15.14
CA LEU A 162 8.74 -3.94 -15.97
C LEU A 162 8.99 -3.56 -17.44
N PRO A 163 9.89 -4.27 -18.16
CA PRO A 163 10.06 -4.15 -19.60
C PRO A 163 8.74 -4.41 -20.34
N GLN A 164 8.55 -3.74 -21.47
CA GLN A 164 7.28 -3.85 -22.24
C GLN A 164 7.00 -5.26 -22.80
N ASN A 165 8.03 -6.06 -22.99
CA ASN A 165 7.97 -7.42 -23.55
C ASN A 165 7.93 -8.53 -22.49
N GLU A 166 7.90 -8.18 -21.19
CA GLU A 166 7.79 -9.19 -20.13
C GLU A 166 6.34 -9.58 -19.82
N ALA A 167 6.17 -10.88 -19.52
CA ALA A 167 4.91 -11.37 -18.97
C ALA A 167 4.62 -10.71 -17.60
N GLY A 168 3.38 -10.27 -17.37
CA GLY A 168 2.97 -9.67 -16.11
C GLY A 168 2.56 -8.21 -16.22
N GLN A 169 2.56 -7.61 -17.39
CA GLN A 169 1.97 -6.28 -17.57
C GLN A 169 0.47 -6.28 -17.27
N SER A 170 0.03 -5.31 -16.50
CA SER A 170 -1.40 -5.16 -16.19
C SER A 170 -2.18 -4.75 -17.44
N LYS A 171 -3.26 -5.49 -17.74
CA LYS A 171 -4.22 -5.12 -18.78
C LYS A 171 -5.38 -4.36 -18.13
N ILE A 172 -5.60 -3.13 -18.57
CA ILE A 172 -6.74 -2.33 -18.14
C ILE A 172 -7.96 -2.79 -18.96
N ARG A 173 -8.95 -3.35 -18.28
CA ARG A 173 -10.22 -3.74 -18.93
C ARG A 173 -11.06 -2.49 -19.21
N ARG A 174 -11.91 -2.53 -20.26
CA ARG A 174 -12.83 -1.46 -20.59
C ARG A 174 -13.75 -1.07 -19.43
N GLN A 175 -14.14 -2.05 -18.60
CA GLN A 175 -14.99 -1.87 -17.43
C GLN A 175 -14.21 -1.56 -16.13
N SER A 176 -12.90 -1.28 -16.20
CA SER A 176 -12.14 -0.92 -15.01
C SER A 176 -12.59 0.42 -14.48
N ARG A 177 -12.82 0.52 -13.18
CA ARG A 177 -13.20 1.75 -12.48
C ARG A 177 -12.00 2.66 -12.25
N HIS A 178 -12.26 3.94 -12.12
CA HIS A 178 -11.32 4.91 -11.58
C HIS A 178 -11.48 5.02 -10.08
N GLY A 179 -10.39 4.93 -9.35
CA GLY A 179 -10.35 5.23 -7.92
C GLY A 179 -10.02 6.70 -7.70
N ALA A 180 -10.79 7.38 -6.86
CA ALA A 180 -10.52 8.72 -6.39
C ALA A 180 -10.67 8.79 -4.86
N GLY A 181 -10.03 9.76 -4.22
CA GLY A 181 -10.17 9.97 -2.79
C GLY A 181 -9.53 11.27 -2.34
N CYS A 182 -9.90 11.68 -1.15
CA CYS A 182 -9.33 12.82 -0.45
C CYS A 182 -9.46 12.61 1.07
N VAL A 183 -8.82 13.48 1.82
CA VAL A 183 -8.97 13.59 3.27
C VAL A 183 -9.47 14.99 3.54
N VAL A 184 -10.49 15.13 4.37
CA VAL A 184 -11.08 16.39 4.74
C VAL A 184 -11.18 16.52 6.27
N ASP A 185 -11.13 17.74 6.74
CA ASP A 185 -11.51 18.07 8.09
C ASP A 185 -13.04 18.09 8.16
N ASP A 186 -13.61 17.43 9.16
CA ASP A 186 -15.04 17.34 9.38
C ASP A 186 -15.30 17.36 10.89
N ASP A 187 -15.81 18.47 11.37
CA ASP A 187 -16.18 18.73 12.76
C ASP A 187 -17.63 18.35 13.09
N THR A 188 -18.32 17.72 12.13
CA THR A 188 -19.68 17.23 12.34
C THR A 188 -19.70 15.83 12.96
N ASP A 189 -20.72 15.54 13.77
CA ASP A 189 -20.94 14.21 14.36
C ASP A 189 -21.65 13.22 13.41
N HIS A 190 -21.79 13.58 12.12
CA HIS A 190 -22.52 12.74 11.16
C HIS A 190 -21.77 11.43 10.82
N TYR A 191 -20.44 11.46 10.88
CA TYR A 191 -19.59 10.32 10.55
C TYR A 191 -18.72 9.92 11.75
N PRO A 192 -19.28 9.27 12.76
CA PRO A 192 -18.54 8.87 13.95
C PRO A 192 -17.48 7.82 13.64
N SER A 193 -16.46 7.71 14.51
CA SER A 193 -15.49 6.62 14.49
C SER A 193 -16.18 5.27 14.64
N GLY A 194 -15.53 4.20 14.17
CA GLY A 194 -16.03 2.82 14.28
C GLY A 194 -16.99 2.39 13.15
N ALA A 195 -17.34 3.28 12.24
CA ALA A 195 -18.23 2.96 11.13
C ALA A 195 -17.63 3.28 9.75
N ILE A 196 -17.86 2.40 8.78
CA ILE A 196 -17.73 2.74 7.36
C ILE A 196 -19.09 3.26 6.90
N HIS A 197 -19.13 4.45 6.32
CA HIS A 197 -20.30 4.97 5.64
C HIS A 197 -20.09 4.83 4.13
N MET A 198 -20.97 4.09 3.46
CA MET A 198 -20.83 3.84 2.03
C MET A 198 -22.09 4.31 1.28
N ALA A 199 -21.92 5.32 0.46
CA ALA A 199 -22.95 5.78 -0.47
C ALA A 199 -22.76 5.07 -1.82
N ILE A 200 -23.82 4.40 -2.29
CA ILE A 200 -23.83 3.62 -3.52
C ILE A 200 -24.67 4.35 -4.56
N GLY A 201 -24.11 4.58 -5.73
CA GLY A 201 -24.78 5.18 -6.88
C GLY A 201 -24.79 4.25 -8.10
N ASN A 202 -25.40 4.72 -9.19
CA ASN A 202 -25.47 3.94 -10.44
C ASN A 202 -24.12 3.80 -11.12
N GLN A 203 -23.22 4.77 -10.95
CA GLN A 203 -21.92 4.87 -11.63
C GLN A 203 -20.73 4.64 -10.67
N GLY A 204 -20.99 4.12 -9.47
CA GLY A 204 -19.93 3.87 -8.52
C GLY A 204 -20.36 3.97 -7.06
N TYR A 205 -19.40 4.08 -6.19
CA TYR A 205 -19.63 4.24 -4.75
C TYR A 205 -18.55 5.11 -4.11
N VAL A 206 -18.87 5.69 -2.96
CA VAL A 206 -17.93 6.40 -2.09
C VAL A 206 -18.05 5.83 -0.69
N GLY A 207 -16.91 5.46 -0.11
CA GLY A 207 -16.78 5.10 1.28
C GLY A 207 -16.15 6.23 2.09
N LEU A 208 -16.66 6.46 3.30
CA LEU A 208 -16.16 7.45 4.24
C LEU A 208 -15.83 6.74 5.56
N VAL A 209 -14.68 7.06 6.13
CA VAL A 209 -14.28 6.57 7.47
C VAL A 209 -13.54 7.66 8.22
N ARG A 210 -13.75 7.75 9.52
CA ARG A 210 -12.95 8.62 10.39
C ARG A 210 -11.65 7.91 10.76
N ARG A 211 -10.52 8.58 10.49
CA ARG A 211 -9.17 8.07 10.71
C ARG A 211 -8.74 8.23 12.17
N GLU A 212 -7.57 7.67 12.47
CA GLU A 212 -6.90 7.77 13.78
C GLU A 212 -6.55 9.21 14.19
N ASP A 213 -6.36 10.10 13.22
CA ASP A 213 -6.05 11.52 13.43
C ASP A 213 -7.31 12.42 13.51
N GLY A 214 -8.50 11.81 13.49
CA GLY A 214 -9.77 12.52 13.54
C GLY A 214 -10.27 13.03 12.18
N LEU A 215 -9.44 13.01 11.14
CA LEU A 215 -9.83 13.44 9.79
C LEU A 215 -10.75 12.41 9.12
N LEU A 216 -11.59 12.87 8.21
CA LEU A 216 -12.47 12.01 7.42
C LEU A 216 -11.80 11.64 6.10
N ASN A 217 -11.57 10.34 5.91
CA ASN A 217 -11.05 9.80 4.65
C ASN A 217 -12.21 9.42 3.73
N LEU A 218 -12.20 9.95 2.52
CA LEU A 218 -13.12 9.62 1.45
C LEU A 218 -12.37 8.82 0.38
N ALA A 219 -12.94 7.68 -0.02
CA ALA A 219 -12.40 6.91 -1.14
C ALA A 219 -13.54 6.28 -1.93
N GLY A 220 -13.49 6.42 -3.24
CA GLY A 220 -14.53 5.91 -4.12
C GLY A 220 -13.97 5.23 -5.36
N ALA A 221 -14.83 4.48 -6.03
CA ALA A 221 -14.55 3.90 -7.33
C ALA A 221 -15.73 4.18 -8.28
N PHE A 222 -15.41 4.73 -9.44
CA PHE A 222 -16.36 5.25 -10.41
C PHE A 222 -16.19 4.55 -11.75
N ASP A 223 -17.28 4.27 -12.42
CA ASP A 223 -17.29 3.72 -13.76
C ASP A 223 -16.61 4.70 -14.74
N ARG A 224 -16.11 4.20 -15.83
CA ARG A 224 -15.65 4.98 -16.96
C ARG A 224 -16.86 5.29 -17.85
N ASP A 225 -16.96 6.52 -18.32
CA ASP A 225 -17.91 6.91 -19.36
C ASP A 225 -17.60 6.20 -20.69
#